data_352841f3d254781e368500eb14d9c86a
#
_entry.id   352841f3d254781e368500eb14d9c86a
#
_cell.length_a   1.000
_cell.length_b   1.000
_cell.length_c   1.000
_cell.angle_alpha   90.00
_cell.angle_beta   90.00
_cell.angle_gamma   90.00
#
_symmetry.space_group_name_H-M   'P 1'
#
loop_
_entity.id
_entity.type
_entity.pdbx_description
1 polymer ?
#
loop_
_entity_poly.entity_id
_entity_poly.type
_entity_poly.pdbx_seq_one_letter_code
_entity_poly.pdbx_strand_id
1 'polypeptide(L)'
;ELWDTPPFEPSLRDGKLYGRGVSDDKGHLTARLHTIDAILAAEGELPCNVKFIIEGEEETSSVHLHDFIRENKQKLAADACIWEFGGVDHREIPMQYLGLRGICYVELSVETAAIDVHSGLGGSIFPNAAWRLTWALSTLKGPDERIRIPGWYEDVVAPSPRDRELMAALPDLAEEYKQRFGVKEFLKGLTGGVELALAEVFEPTCTICGLTSGYQGPGSKTVQPAQALAKVDFRLVPNQTPEKCLALLRAHLDQQGFSDVKITFLGGEPAARTDPDDPFIKIVIDSAEEIYESKME
;
A
#
# COMPACT_ATOMS: atom_id res chain seq x y z
N GLU A 1 1.77 14.84 18.80
CA GLU A 1 2.20 13.42 18.85
C GLU A 1 1.24 12.60 19.69
N LEU A 2 0.99 11.33 19.29
CA LEU A 2 0.02 10.45 19.94
C LEU A 2 0.65 9.50 20.97
N TRP A 3 1.92 9.72 21.35
CA TRP A 3 2.64 8.89 22.29
C TRP A 3 2.46 9.39 23.72
N ASP A 4 2.03 8.50 24.63
CA ASP A 4 1.95 8.78 26.07
C ASP A 4 3.31 8.76 26.77
N THR A 5 4.29 8.07 26.17
CA THR A 5 5.68 7.97 26.63
C THR A 5 6.64 8.24 25.47
N PRO A 6 7.89 8.64 25.71
CA PRO A 6 8.86 8.86 24.64
C PRO A 6 8.98 7.63 23.72
N PRO A 7 8.79 7.78 22.41
CA PRO A 7 8.71 6.63 21.50
C PRO A 7 10.00 5.82 21.38
N PHE A 8 11.15 6.41 21.65
CA PHE A 8 12.46 5.75 21.60
C PHE A 8 12.98 5.27 22.97
N GLU A 9 12.15 5.38 24.01
CA GLU A 9 12.42 4.86 25.34
C GLU A 9 11.41 3.76 25.66
N PRO A 10 11.75 2.46 25.45
CA PRO A 10 10.80 1.37 25.63
C PRO A 10 10.22 1.35 27.04
N SER A 11 8.91 1.23 27.15
CA SER A 11 8.23 1.15 28.46
C SER A 11 7.37 -0.11 28.55
N LEU A 12 7.51 -0.83 29.68
CA LEU A 12 6.69 -2.00 29.98
C LEU A 12 5.51 -1.58 30.87
N ARG A 13 4.28 -1.80 30.38
CA ARG A 13 3.04 -1.47 31.10
C ARG A 13 2.04 -2.62 30.92
N ASP A 14 1.49 -3.10 32.01
CA ASP A 14 0.47 -4.16 32.03
C ASP A 14 0.84 -5.39 31.17
N GLY A 15 2.11 -5.80 31.22
CA GLY A 15 2.64 -6.93 30.45
C GLY A 15 2.86 -6.64 28.96
N LYS A 16 2.66 -5.41 28.49
CA LYS A 16 2.86 -4.97 27.11
C LYS A 16 4.05 -4.02 27.00
N LEU A 17 4.86 -4.21 25.97
CA LEU A 17 5.99 -3.34 25.65
C LEU A 17 5.56 -2.27 24.63
N TYR A 18 5.80 -1.01 24.98
CA TYR A 18 5.51 0.15 24.13
C TYR A 18 6.79 0.83 23.70
N GLY A 19 6.91 1.14 22.42
CA GLY A 19 8.05 1.84 21.83
C GLY A 19 8.03 1.81 20.31
N ARG A 20 8.74 2.73 19.67
CA ARG A 20 8.90 2.75 18.21
C ARG A 20 9.67 1.51 17.76
N GLY A 21 9.13 0.78 16.73
CA GLY A 21 9.72 -0.45 16.21
C GLY A 21 9.43 -1.72 17.03
N VAL A 22 8.67 -1.64 18.13
CA VAL A 22 8.32 -2.83 18.93
C VAL A 22 7.39 -3.76 18.14
N SER A 23 6.38 -3.22 17.48
CA SER A 23 5.47 -3.98 16.61
C SER A 23 6.01 -4.10 15.19
N ASP A 24 6.59 -3.03 14.69
CA ASP A 24 7.06 -2.90 13.32
C ASP A 24 8.49 -2.36 13.29
N ASP A 25 9.51 -3.25 13.11
CA ASP A 25 9.45 -4.72 13.03
C ASP A 25 10.46 -5.41 13.96
N LYS A 26 11.12 -4.67 14.88
CA LYS A 26 12.17 -5.23 15.76
C LYS A 26 11.64 -6.34 16.69
N GLY A 27 10.36 -6.30 17.04
CA GLY A 27 9.72 -7.35 17.82
C GLY A 27 9.72 -8.69 17.09
N HIS A 28 9.26 -8.72 15.85
CA HIS A 28 9.23 -9.94 15.03
C HIS A 28 10.64 -10.44 14.71
N LEU A 29 11.56 -9.54 14.37
CA LEU A 29 12.97 -9.90 14.19
C LEU A 29 13.56 -10.56 15.44
N THR A 30 13.32 -9.97 16.62
CA THR A 30 13.81 -10.51 17.90
C THR A 30 13.20 -11.88 18.19
N ALA A 31 11.89 -12.06 17.96
CA ALA A 31 11.22 -13.35 18.16
C ALA A 31 11.83 -14.45 17.27
N ARG A 32 12.12 -14.14 16.00
CA ARG A 32 12.78 -15.08 15.07
C ARG A 32 14.20 -15.44 15.52
N LEU A 33 14.99 -14.49 15.98
CA LEU A 33 16.33 -14.75 16.52
C LEU A 33 16.27 -15.63 17.78
N HIS A 34 15.36 -15.34 18.71
CA HIS A 34 15.16 -16.18 19.90
C HIS A 34 14.67 -17.58 19.55
N THR A 35 13.89 -17.76 18.48
CA THR A 35 13.49 -19.09 18.00
C THR A 35 14.72 -19.89 17.57
N ILE A 36 15.63 -19.29 16.82
CA ILE A 36 16.89 -19.94 16.41
C ILE A 36 17.72 -20.32 17.64
N ASP A 37 17.89 -19.40 18.58
CA ASP A 37 18.64 -19.66 19.81
C ASP A 37 18.02 -20.80 20.63
N ALA A 38 16.69 -20.84 20.73
CA ALA A 38 15.98 -21.91 21.44
C ALA A 38 16.16 -23.28 20.79
N ILE A 39 16.06 -23.37 19.46
CA ILE A 39 16.28 -24.62 18.73
C ILE A 39 17.72 -25.09 18.90
N LEU A 40 18.71 -24.20 18.74
CA LEU A 40 20.12 -24.54 18.94
C LEU A 40 20.42 -25.00 20.37
N ALA A 41 19.77 -24.39 21.35
CA ALA A 41 19.93 -24.79 22.76
C ALA A 41 19.30 -26.15 23.08
N ALA A 42 18.17 -26.49 22.42
CA ALA A 42 17.45 -27.73 22.66
C ALA A 42 18.03 -28.92 21.86
N GLU A 43 18.30 -28.70 20.57
CA GLU A 43 18.62 -29.74 19.61
C GLU A 43 20.12 -29.76 19.20
N GLY A 44 20.86 -28.68 19.46
CA GLY A 44 22.27 -28.53 19.08
C GLY A 44 22.50 -28.11 17.62
N GLU A 45 21.51 -28.25 16.75
CA GLU A 45 21.59 -27.89 15.34
C GLU A 45 20.23 -27.42 14.82
N LEU A 46 20.24 -26.67 13.71
CA LEU A 46 19.03 -26.27 13.02
C LEU A 46 18.58 -27.33 12.02
N PRO A 47 17.27 -27.60 11.87
CA PRO A 47 16.75 -28.58 10.92
C PRO A 47 16.87 -28.14 9.46
N CYS A 48 17.17 -26.87 9.20
CA CYS A 48 17.33 -26.29 7.86
C CYS A 48 18.34 -25.14 7.87
N ASN A 49 18.77 -24.72 6.68
CA ASN A 49 19.58 -23.51 6.54
C ASN A 49 18.70 -22.27 6.67
N VAL A 50 19.15 -21.31 7.45
CA VAL A 50 18.46 -20.03 7.67
C VAL A 50 19.34 -18.88 7.21
N LYS A 51 18.73 -17.93 6.52
CA LYS A 51 19.36 -16.68 6.11
C LYS A 51 18.49 -15.52 6.58
N PHE A 52 19.09 -14.52 7.21
CA PHE A 52 18.45 -13.26 7.53
C PHE A 52 18.89 -12.18 6.54
N ILE A 53 17.93 -11.43 6.01
CA ILE A 53 18.15 -10.20 5.28
C ILE A 53 17.49 -9.12 6.14
N ILE A 54 18.28 -8.19 6.62
CA ILE A 54 17.80 -7.12 7.52
C ILE A 54 18.19 -5.80 6.90
N GLU A 55 17.22 -4.94 6.70
CA GLU A 55 17.43 -3.58 6.21
C GLU A 55 16.98 -2.53 7.22
N GLY A 56 17.39 -1.29 7.03
CA GLY A 56 17.00 -0.14 7.85
C GLY A 56 16.35 0.98 7.05
N GLU A 57 15.90 0.72 5.83
CA GLU A 57 15.35 1.71 4.91
C GLU A 57 13.90 1.42 4.49
N GLU A 58 13.22 0.42 5.09
CA GLU A 58 11.86 0.02 4.71
C GLU A 58 10.92 1.23 4.73
N GLU A 59 10.91 2.00 5.81
CA GLU A 59 10.07 3.20 6.01
C GLU A 59 10.41 4.37 5.06
N THR A 60 11.47 4.23 4.30
CA THR A 60 11.94 5.21 3.31
C THR A 60 12.00 4.66 1.89
N SER A 61 11.20 3.62 1.61
CA SER A 61 11.06 2.97 0.30
C SER A 61 12.22 2.07 -0.11
N SER A 62 13.00 1.51 0.84
CA SER A 62 14.02 0.47 0.58
C SER A 62 14.95 0.75 -0.62
N VAL A 63 15.42 1.99 -0.74
CA VAL A 63 16.05 2.54 -1.96
C VAL A 63 17.21 1.68 -2.48
N HIS A 64 17.95 1.02 -1.57
CA HIS A 64 19.12 0.22 -1.93
C HIS A 64 18.84 -1.29 -1.95
N LEU A 65 17.70 -1.75 -1.46
CA LEU A 65 17.39 -3.18 -1.31
C LEU A 65 17.37 -3.91 -2.65
N HIS A 66 16.79 -3.33 -3.69
CA HIS A 66 16.73 -3.94 -5.02
C HIS A 66 18.12 -4.20 -5.62
N ASP A 67 19.02 -3.25 -5.51
CA ASP A 67 20.38 -3.40 -6.00
C ASP A 67 21.13 -4.46 -5.20
N PHE A 68 20.98 -4.44 -3.87
CA PHE A 68 21.57 -5.46 -3.00
C PHE A 68 21.09 -6.88 -3.34
N ILE A 69 19.79 -7.07 -3.54
CA ILE A 69 19.22 -8.39 -3.92
C ILE A 69 19.76 -8.82 -5.28
N ARG A 70 19.82 -7.94 -6.26
CA ARG A 70 20.31 -8.25 -7.61
C ARG A 70 21.77 -8.69 -7.59
N GLU A 71 22.61 -8.00 -6.85
CA GLU A 71 24.04 -8.29 -6.73
C GLU A 71 24.33 -9.55 -5.92
N ASN A 72 23.45 -9.92 -4.97
CA ASN A 72 23.62 -11.05 -4.08
C ASN A 72 22.67 -12.23 -4.38
N LYS A 73 22.05 -12.27 -5.55
CA LYS A 73 21.01 -13.24 -5.91
C LYS A 73 21.37 -14.70 -5.58
N GLN A 74 22.61 -15.12 -5.87
CA GLN A 74 23.05 -16.49 -5.58
C GLN A 74 23.20 -16.75 -4.08
N LYS A 75 23.72 -15.78 -3.33
CA LYS A 75 23.85 -15.88 -1.87
C LYS A 75 22.51 -15.92 -1.17
N LEU A 76 21.52 -15.21 -1.72
CA LEU A 76 20.17 -15.07 -1.15
C LEU A 76 19.21 -16.18 -1.60
N ALA A 77 19.61 -17.04 -2.57
CA ALA A 77 18.76 -18.13 -3.02
C ALA A 77 18.29 -19.00 -1.84
N ALA A 78 17.00 -19.27 -1.77
CA ALA A 78 16.33 -20.05 -0.74
C ALA A 78 15.11 -20.76 -1.34
N ASP A 79 14.61 -21.78 -0.67
CA ASP A 79 13.43 -22.53 -1.09
C ASP A 79 12.14 -21.78 -0.74
N ALA A 80 12.17 -21.00 0.34
CA ALA A 80 11.04 -20.18 0.81
C ALA A 80 11.53 -18.91 1.52
N CYS A 81 10.62 -17.97 1.69
CA CYS A 81 10.85 -16.72 2.41
C CYS A 81 9.68 -16.44 3.36
N ILE A 82 10.01 -16.14 4.61
CA ILE A 82 9.06 -15.54 5.56
C ILE A 82 9.35 -14.05 5.57
N TRP A 83 8.37 -13.27 5.12
CA TRP A 83 8.49 -11.82 5.08
C TRP A 83 8.40 -11.20 6.49
N GLU A 84 8.49 -9.91 6.56
CA GLU A 84 8.79 -9.18 7.80
C GLU A 84 7.84 -9.44 8.97
N PHE A 85 6.54 -9.42 8.79
CA PHE A 85 5.61 -9.64 9.89
C PHE A 85 4.58 -10.73 9.61
N GLY A 86 3.91 -11.09 10.63
CA GLY A 86 2.79 -12.00 10.72
C GLY A 86 2.21 -11.80 12.10
N GLY A 87 1.16 -12.51 12.45
CA GLY A 87 0.59 -12.36 13.77
C GLY A 87 -0.83 -12.91 13.88
N VAL A 88 -1.56 -12.33 14.79
CA VAL A 88 -2.94 -12.66 15.04
C VAL A 88 -3.82 -11.43 14.86
N ASP A 89 -5.08 -11.63 14.52
CA ASP A 89 -6.07 -10.57 14.52
C ASP A 89 -6.51 -10.18 15.94
N HIS A 90 -7.48 -9.27 16.07
CA HIS A 90 -8.03 -8.83 17.36
C HIS A 90 -8.77 -9.92 18.14
N ARG A 91 -9.07 -11.06 17.52
CA ARG A 91 -9.66 -12.26 18.11
C ARG A 91 -8.62 -13.32 18.48
N GLU A 92 -7.33 -13.01 18.32
CA GLU A 92 -6.21 -13.92 18.50
C GLU A 92 -6.17 -15.08 17.48
N ILE A 93 -6.82 -14.90 16.32
CA ILE A 93 -6.78 -15.87 15.21
C ILE A 93 -5.50 -15.63 14.40
N PRO A 94 -4.68 -16.66 14.13
CA PRO A 94 -3.48 -16.51 13.32
C PRO A 94 -3.85 -16.16 11.87
N MET A 95 -3.12 -15.19 11.31
CA MET A 95 -3.33 -14.69 9.95
C MET A 95 -2.09 -14.92 9.08
N GLN A 96 -2.31 -15.31 7.82
CA GLN A 96 -1.25 -15.44 6.83
C GLN A 96 -1.56 -14.57 5.61
N TYR A 97 -0.63 -13.70 5.27
CA TYR A 97 -0.69 -12.90 4.05
C TYR A 97 0.09 -13.60 2.92
N LEU A 98 -0.60 -13.89 1.82
CA LEU A 98 -0.02 -14.57 0.65
C LEU A 98 0.43 -13.59 -0.43
N GLY A 99 0.40 -12.31 -0.15
CA GLY A 99 0.82 -11.28 -1.08
C GLY A 99 0.62 -9.88 -0.54
N LEU A 100 1.22 -8.95 -1.25
CA LEU A 100 1.15 -7.53 -0.97
C LEU A 100 0.74 -6.77 -2.24
N ARG A 101 -0.09 -5.76 -2.07
CA ARG A 101 -0.42 -4.86 -3.17
C ARG A 101 0.79 -4.00 -3.50
N GLY A 102 1.04 -3.82 -4.78
CA GLY A 102 2.02 -2.86 -5.24
C GLY A 102 1.54 -1.41 -5.10
N ILE A 103 2.43 -0.49 -5.35
CA ILE A 103 2.14 0.94 -5.35
C ILE A 103 2.89 1.63 -6.49
N CYS A 104 2.25 2.63 -7.08
CA CYS A 104 2.91 3.66 -7.89
C CYS A 104 2.46 5.01 -7.36
N TYR A 105 3.36 5.75 -6.71
CA TYR A 105 3.03 7.02 -6.08
C TYR A 105 3.63 8.16 -6.89
N VAL A 106 2.78 9.10 -7.31
CA VAL A 106 3.16 10.22 -8.16
C VAL A 106 2.67 11.56 -7.61
N GLU A 107 3.38 12.59 -7.99
CA GLU A 107 2.93 13.97 -7.87
C GLU A 107 2.63 14.49 -9.28
N LEU A 108 1.42 15.03 -9.45
CA LEU A 108 0.99 15.73 -10.64
C LEU A 108 1.01 17.24 -10.36
N SER A 109 1.76 17.99 -11.15
CA SER A 109 1.86 19.43 -10.97
C SER A 109 1.66 20.18 -12.28
N VAL A 110 1.09 21.36 -12.17
CA VAL A 110 0.89 22.28 -13.30
C VAL A 110 1.20 23.70 -12.87
N GLU A 111 1.85 24.42 -13.77
CA GLU A 111 2.14 25.83 -13.64
C GLU A 111 1.55 26.57 -14.84
N THR A 112 0.74 27.59 -14.59
CA THR A 112 0.06 28.37 -15.63
C THR A 112 0.50 29.83 -15.66
N ALA A 113 1.20 30.29 -14.63
CA ALA A 113 1.76 31.63 -14.52
C ALA A 113 2.93 31.64 -13.54
N ALA A 114 3.79 32.64 -13.59
CA ALA A 114 4.92 32.78 -12.68
C ALA A 114 4.52 33.18 -11.25
N ILE A 115 3.38 33.85 -11.09
CA ILE A 115 2.85 34.32 -9.80
C ILE A 115 1.32 34.23 -9.78
N ASP A 116 0.77 34.14 -8.60
CA ASP A 116 -0.67 34.28 -8.37
C ASP A 116 -1.18 35.65 -8.78
N VAL A 117 -2.36 35.72 -9.36
CA VAL A 117 -2.97 36.93 -9.86
C VAL A 117 -4.29 37.20 -9.15
N HIS A 118 -4.68 38.46 -9.00
CA HIS A 118 -6.01 38.79 -8.51
C HIS A 118 -7.08 38.27 -9.49
N SER A 119 -8.06 37.52 -9.00
CA SER A 119 -9.06 36.84 -9.85
C SER A 119 -9.95 37.85 -10.62
N GLY A 120 -10.18 39.03 -10.06
CA GLY A 120 -10.88 40.12 -10.75
C GLY A 120 -10.13 40.70 -11.94
N LEU A 121 -8.78 40.52 -11.99
CA LEU A 121 -7.98 40.94 -13.12
C LEU A 121 -7.82 39.79 -14.14
N GLY A 122 -7.42 38.60 -13.66
CA GLY A 122 -6.99 37.50 -14.52
C GLY A 122 -8.06 36.43 -14.79
N GLY A 123 -9.14 36.42 -14.03
CA GLY A 123 -10.08 35.28 -14.00
C GLY A 123 -10.76 34.90 -15.32
N SER A 124 -10.86 35.85 -16.25
CA SER A 124 -11.46 35.64 -17.57
C SER A 124 -10.44 35.55 -18.72
N ILE A 125 -9.16 35.78 -18.44
CA ILE A 125 -8.15 35.92 -19.50
C ILE A 125 -6.89 35.06 -19.28
N PHE A 126 -6.61 34.64 -18.04
CA PHE A 126 -5.46 33.79 -17.75
C PHE A 126 -5.89 32.35 -17.41
N PRO A 127 -5.09 31.34 -17.77
CA PRO A 127 -5.37 29.97 -17.35
C PRO A 127 -5.21 29.84 -15.82
N ASN A 128 -6.06 29.01 -15.23
CA ASN A 128 -6.09 28.73 -13.80
C ASN A 128 -5.51 27.34 -13.52
N ALA A 129 -4.43 27.27 -12.74
CA ALA A 129 -3.74 26.02 -12.47
C ALA A 129 -4.64 25.00 -11.72
N ALA A 130 -5.47 25.46 -10.78
CA ALA A 130 -6.39 24.58 -10.07
C ALA A 130 -7.42 23.92 -11.00
N TRP A 131 -8.04 24.70 -11.90
CA TRP A 131 -8.93 24.16 -12.89
C TRP A 131 -8.23 23.20 -13.85
N ARG A 132 -7.04 23.57 -14.33
CA ARG A 132 -6.23 22.74 -15.24
C ARG A 132 -5.94 21.38 -14.65
N LEU A 133 -5.48 21.34 -13.39
CA LEU A 133 -5.21 20.10 -12.66
C LEU A 133 -6.49 19.32 -12.37
N THR A 134 -7.56 19.97 -11.95
CA THR A 134 -8.85 19.32 -11.69
C THR A 134 -9.40 18.62 -12.93
N TRP A 135 -9.34 19.27 -14.09
CA TRP A 135 -9.74 18.63 -15.34
C TRP A 135 -8.86 17.42 -15.70
N ALA A 136 -7.54 17.53 -15.52
CA ALA A 136 -6.64 16.38 -15.72
C ALA A 136 -7.00 15.21 -14.79
N LEU A 137 -7.16 15.46 -13.50
CA LEU A 137 -7.56 14.45 -12.50
C LEU A 137 -8.91 13.81 -12.84
N SER A 138 -9.88 14.58 -13.31
CA SER A 138 -11.21 14.06 -13.68
C SER A 138 -11.20 13.08 -14.86
N THR A 139 -10.11 13.01 -15.62
CA THR A 139 -9.94 12.02 -16.69
C THR A 139 -9.41 10.67 -16.21
N LEU A 140 -8.80 10.62 -15.01
CA LEU A 140 -8.13 9.42 -14.50
C LEU A 140 -9.11 8.36 -13.99
N LYS A 141 -10.20 8.79 -13.33
CA LYS A 141 -11.19 7.89 -12.74
C LYS A 141 -12.60 8.47 -12.91
N GLY A 142 -13.59 7.61 -13.15
CA GLY A 142 -14.98 8.00 -13.29
C GLY A 142 -15.77 7.96 -11.99
N PRO A 143 -17.01 8.48 -11.98
CA PRO A 143 -17.92 8.38 -10.82
C PRO A 143 -18.40 6.95 -10.55
N ASP A 144 -18.14 6.03 -11.46
CA ASP A 144 -18.29 4.59 -11.33
C ASP A 144 -17.09 3.92 -10.63
N GLU A 145 -16.17 4.72 -10.12
CA GLU A 145 -14.92 4.31 -9.46
C GLU A 145 -13.93 3.55 -10.36
N ARG A 146 -14.20 3.49 -11.68
CA ARG A 146 -13.33 2.82 -12.63
C ARG A 146 -12.20 3.75 -13.10
N ILE A 147 -10.97 3.26 -13.10
CA ILE A 147 -9.82 3.95 -13.70
C ILE A 147 -10.01 3.97 -15.22
N ARG A 148 -9.90 5.16 -15.81
CA ARG A 148 -10.19 5.42 -17.23
C ARG A 148 -8.95 5.50 -18.11
N ILE A 149 -7.80 5.18 -17.57
CA ILE A 149 -6.54 5.14 -18.31
C ILE A 149 -6.57 3.91 -19.24
N PRO A 150 -6.47 4.08 -20.56
CA PRO A 150 -6.44 2.95 -21.50
C PRO A 150 -5.31 1.97 -21.18
N GLY A 151 -5.58 0.68 -21.28
CA GLY A 151 -4.59 -0.36 -20.97
C GLY A 151 -4.43 -0.68 -19.49
N TRP A 152 -5.04 0.08 -18.59
CA TRP A 152 -4.84 -0.07 -17.14
C TRP A 152 -5.17 -1.48 -16.61
N TYR A 153 -6.20 -2.10 -17.13
CA TYR A 153 -6.68 -3.40 -16.66
C TYR A 153 -6.19 -4.59 -17.49
N GLU A 154 -5.33 -4.37 -18.51
CA GLU A 154 -4.90 -5.44 -19.41
C GLU A 154 -4.14 -6.57 -18.71
N ASP A 155 -3.34 -6.23 -17.69
CA ASP A 155 -2.55 -7.20 -16.92
C ASP A 155 -3.27 -7.68 -15.66
N VAL A 156 -4.41 -7.12 -15.32
CA VAL A 156 -5.15 -7.47 -14.11
C VAL A 156 -5.76 -8.86 -14.23
N VAL A 157 -5.37 -9.76 -13.34
CA VAL A 157 -5.92 -11.11 -13.28
C VAL A 157 -7.13 -11.14 -12.36
N ALA A 158 -8.23 -11.66 -12.87
CA ALA A 158 -9.44 -11.85 -12.06
C ALA A 158 -9.17 -12.88 -10.93
N PRO A 159 -9.83 -12.72 -9.76
CA PRO A 159 -9.75 -13.71 -8.69
C PRO A 159 -10.14 -15.10 -9.18
N SER A 160 -9.31 -16.10 -8.87
CA SER A 160 -9.58 -17.51 -9.15
C SER A 160 -10.72 -18.05 -8.26
N PRO A 161 -11.29 -19.21 -8.54
CA PRO A 161 -12.21 -19.88 -7.61
C PRO A 161 -11.58 -20.09 -6.22
N ARG A 162 -10.29 -20.41 -6.16
CA ARG A 162 -9.57 -20.60 -4.89
C ARG A 162 -9.45 -19.30 -4.10
N ASP A 163 -9.19 -18.18 -4.77
CA ASP A 163 -9.18 -16.86 -4.12
C ASP A 163 -10.54 -16.52 -3.51
N ARG A 164 -11.62 -16.80 -4.23
CA ARG A 164 -12.96 -16.57 -3.72
C ARG A 164 -13.30 -17.44 -2.51
N GLU A 165 -12.84 -18.69 -2.49
CA GLU A 165 -12.97 -19.58 -1.32
C GLU A 165 -12.23 -19.00 -0.11
N LEU A 166 -10.98 -18.56 -0.30
CA LEU A 166 -10.18 -17.97 0.77
C LEU A 166 -10.82 -16.67 1.29
N MET A 167 -11.23 -15.78 0.39
CA MET A 167 -11.89 -14.52 0.78
C MET A 167 -13.25 -14.79 1.47
N ALA A 168 -13.96 -15.85 1.11
CA ALA A 168 -15.22 -16.23 1.76
C ALA A 168 -15.02 -16.85 3.16
N ALA A 169 -13.82 -17.35 3.45
CA ALA A 169 -13.46 -17.84 4.78
C ALA A 169 -13.11 -16.71 5.77
N LEU A 170 -12.74 -15.52 5.27
CA LEU A 170 -12.43 -14.37 6.10
C LEU A 170 -13.69 -13.80 6.78
N PRO A 171 -13.53 -13.18 7.94
CA PRO A 171 -14.63 -12.48 8.60
C PRO A 171 -15.13 -11.31 7.75
N ASP A 172 -16.44 -11.02 7.86
CA ASP A 172 -16.99 -9.81 7.25
C ASP A 172 -16.62 -8.59 8.09
N LEU A 173 -15.71 -7.79 7.60
CA LEU A 173 -15.19 -6.59 8.26
C LEU A 173 -16.05 -5.32 8.03
N ALA A 174 -17.20 -5.44 7.35
CA ALA A 174 -17.98 -4.27 6.96
C ALA A 174 -18.43 -3.42 8.16
N GLU A 175 -18.95 -4.04 9.21
CA GLU A 175 -19.40 -3.30 10.40
C GLU A 175 -18.21 -2.76 11.22
N GLU A 176 -17.10 -3.48 11.28
CA GLU A 176 -15.87 -2.99 11.91
C GLU A 176 -15.36 -1.73 11.20
N TYR A 177 -15.28 -1.74 9.87
CA TYR A 177 -14.85 -0.59 9.07
C TYR A 177 -15.77 0.62 9.28
N LYS A 178 -17.07 0.42 9.30
CA LYS A 178 -18.02 1.50 9.59
C LYS A 178 -17.81 2.11 10.98
N GLN A 179 -17.60 1.27 11.99
CA GLN A 179 -17.39 1.73 13.36
C GLN A 179 -16.03 2.39 13.55
N ARG A 180 -14.98 1.75 13.05
CA ARG A 180 -13.59 2.20 13.24
C ARG A 180 -13.26 3.48 12.47
N PHE A 181 -13.72 3.58 11.23
CA PHE A 181 -13.39 4.68 10.33
C PHE A 181 -14.54 5.68 10.12
N GLY A 182 -15.73 5.42 10.66
CA GLY A 182 -16.90 6.27 10.48
C GLY A 182 -17.44 6.30 9.05
N VAL A 183 -17.16 5.25 8.26
CA VAL A 183 -17.62 5.12 6.87
C VAL A 183 -19.13 4.90 6.86
N LYS A 184 -19.85 5.68 6.05
CA LYS A 184 -21.32 5.55 5.95
C LYS A 184 -21.75 4.51 4.94
N GLU A 185 -21.03 4.41 3.82
CA GLU A 185 -21.30 3.50 2.72
C GLU A 185 -19.99 3.11 2.03
N PHE A 186 -19.94 1.94 1.43
CA PHE A 186 -18.82 1.49 0.60
C PHE A 186 -19.05 1.87 -0.86
N LEU A 187 -17.95 2.00 -1.59
CA LEU A 187 -17.98 2.29 -3.03
C LEU A 187 -18.74 1.20 -3.80
N LYS A 188 -19.24 1.55 -4.98
CA LYS A 188 -19.92 0.63 -5.92
C LYS A 188 -21.13 -0.13 -5.32
N GLY A 189 -21.69 0.35 -4.21
CA GLY A 189 -22.81 -0.30 -3.53
C GLY A 189 -22.42 -1.61 -2.83
N LEU A 190 -21.14 -1.82 -2.52
CA LEU A 190 -20.71 -2.96 -1.71
C LEU A 190 -21.34 -2.87 -0.31
N THR A 191 -21.70 -4.01 0.25
CA THR A 191 -22.36 -4.09 1.55
C THR A 191 -21.55 -4.85 2.59
N GLY A 192 -20.62 -5.70 2.17
CA GLY A 192 -19.79 -6.54 3.03
C GLY A 192 -19.49 -7.88 2.38
N GLY A 193 -18.99 -8.82 3.19
CA GLY A 193 -18.68 -10.19 2.82
C GLY A 193 -17.61 -10.33 1.76
N VAL A 194 -17.67 -11.43 1.01
CA VAL A 194 -16.64 -11.80 0.02
C VAL A 194 -16.40 -10.74 -1.05
N GLU A 195 -17.43 -10.03 -1.50
CA GLU A 195 -17.27 -9.02 -2.55
C GLU A 195 -16.52 -7.78 -2.03
N LEU A 196 -16.67 -7.41 -0.76
CA LEU A 196 -15.88 -6.36 -0.12
C LEU A 196 -14.41 -6.77 -0.01
N ALA A 197 -14.14 -7.98 0.48
CA ALA A 197 -12.79 -8.52 0.61
C ALA A 197 -12.09 -8.65 -0.76
N LEU A 198 -12.81 -9.11 -1.79
CA LEU A 198 -12.27 -9.19 -3.16
C LEU A 198 -11.94 -7.81 -3.74
N ALA A 199 -12.79 -6.80 -3.49
CA ALA A 199 -12.53 -5.44 -3.95
C ALA A 199 -11.30 -4.84 -3.26
N GLU A 200 -11.14 -5.08 -1.96
CA GLU A 200 -10.00 -4.62 -1.18
C GLU A 200 -8.68 -5.20 -1.67
N VAL A 201 -8.65 -6.50 -1.97
CA VAL A 201 -7.41 -7.21 -2.31
C VAL A 201 -7.09 -7.19 -3.80
N PHE A 202 -8.07 -7.39 -4.68
CA PHE A 202 -7.85 -7.68 -6.11
C PHE A 202 -8.14 -6.51 -7.05
N GLU A 203 -8.65 -5.38 -6.55
CA GLU A 203 -8.89 -4.24 -7.43
C GLU A 203 -7.76 -3.20 -7.35
N PRO A 204 -7.22 -2.75 -8.50
CA PRO A 204 -6.30 -1.62 -8.51
C PRO A 204 -7.05 -0.34 -8.16
N THR A 205 -6.36 0.59 -7.49
CA THR A 205 -6.96 1.87 -7.10
C THR A 205 -6.26 3.06 -7.71
N CYS A 206 -6.97 4.19 -7.76
CA CYS A 206 -6.43 5.51 -8.04
C CYS A 206 -6.99 6.46 -6.99
N THR A 207 -6.12 6.94 -6.10
CA THR A 207 -6.51 7.73 -4.92
C THR A 207 -5.80 9.06 -4.92
N ILE A 208 -6.55 10.15 -4.77
CA ILE A 208 -5.97 11.48 -4.54
C ILE A 208 -5.66 11.58 -3.05
N CYS A 209 -4.37 11.54 -2.72
CA CYS A 209 -3.87 11.61 -1.33
C CYS A 209 -3.65 13.04 -0.85
N GLY A 210 -3.52 13.99 -1.76
CA GLY A 210 -3.34 15.40 -1.46
C GLY A 210 -3.66 16.27 -2.65
N LEU A 211 -4.21 17.44 -2.39
CA LEU A 211 -4.54 18.42 -3.42
C LEU A 211 -4.29 19.84 -2.86
N THR A 212 -3.42 20.59 -3.53
CA THR A 212 -3.02 21.92 -3.07
C THR A 212 -3.01 22.89 -4.24
N SER A 213 -3.73 23.99 -4.08
CA SER A 213 -3.70 25.15 -4.99
C SER A 213 -4.35 26.36 -4.36
N GLY A 214 -3.91 27.54 -4.72
CA GLY A 214 -4.50 28.80 -4.27
C GLY A 214 -4.38 29.03 -2.76
N TYR A 215 -5.28 29.86 -2.23
CA TYR A 215 -5.26 30.27 -0.83
C TYR A 215 -5.88 29.24 0.09
N GLN A 216 -5.12 28.77 1.08
CA GLN A 216 -5.53 27.76 2.06
C GLN A 216 -5.72 28.32 3.49
N GLY A 217 -5.50 29.62 3.68
CA GLY A 217 -5.63 30.27 4.98
C GLY A 217 -7.07 30.60 5.37
N PRO A 218 -7.31 31.09 6.59
CA PRO A 218 -8.64 31.50 7.03
C PRO A 218 -9.12 32.74 6.28
N GLY A 219 -10.44 32.87 6.12
CA GLY A 219 -11.08 33.98 5.41
C GLY A 219 -11.07 33.84 3.89
N SER A 220 -11.28 34.92 3.17
CA SER A 220 -11.35 34.95 1.70
C SER A 220 -10.17 35.68 1.08
N LYS A 221 -9.67 35.17 -0.05
CA LYS A 221 -8.69 35.84 -0.90
C LYS A 221 -9.07 35.63 -2.36
N THR A 222 -9.29 36.71 -3.10
CA THR A 222 -9.63 36.65 -4.53
C THR A 222 -8.40 36.43 -5.37
N VAL A 223 -7.94 35.20 -5.40
CA VAL A 223 -6.70 34.75 -6.08
C VAL A 223 -6.98 33.75 -7.19
N GLN A 224 -6.29 33.91 -8.30
CA GLN A 224 -6.15 32.92 -9.34
C GLN A 224 -4.78 32.28 -9.19
N PRO A 225 -4.72 31.00 -8.80
CA PRO A 225 -3.44 30.35 -8.52
C PRO A 225 -2.64 30.10 -9.80
N ALA A 226 -1.35 30.39 -9.70
CA ALA A 226 -0.38 30.13 -10.74
C ALA A 226 0.03 28.65 -10.80
N GLN A 227 -0.08 27.94 -9.67
CA GLN A 227 0.38 26.55 -9.53
C GLN A 227 -0.68 25.69 -8.84
N ALA A 228 -0.71 24.42 -9.20
CA ALA A 228 -1.51 23.39 -8.56
C ALA A 228 -0.74 22.08 -8.50
N LEU A 229 -0.97 21.32 -7.44
CA LEU A 229 -0.28 20.06 -7.16
C LEU A 229 -1.26 19.05 -6.60
N ALA A 230 -1.20 17.81 -7.10
CA ALA A 230 -1.90 16.67 -6.54
C ALA A 230 -0.94 15.52 -6.30
N LYS A 231 -1.08 14.86 -5.15
CA LYS A 231 -0.45 13.57 -4.88
C LYS A 231 -1.45 12.47 -5.15
N VAL A 232 -1.06 11.52 -5.97
CA VAL A 232 -1.92 10.41 -6.40
C VAL A 232 -1.19 9.11 -6.18
N ASP A 233 -1.83 8.19 -5.48
CA ASP A 233 -1.37 6.83 -5.36
C ASP A 233 -2.22 5.89 -6.23
N PHE A 234 -1.54 4.95 -6.87
CA PHE A 234 -2.15 3.83 -7.56
C PHE A 234 -1.74 2.56 -6.82
N ARG A 235 -2.71 1.88 -6.17
CA ARG A 235 -2.44 0.55 -5.67
C ARG A 235 -2.51 -0.43 -6.83
N LEU A 236 -1.44 -1.21 -6.95
CA LEU A 236 -1.27 -2.16 -8.03
C LEU A 236 -1.63 -3.57 -7.56
N VAL A 237 -2.09 -4.39 -8.48
CA VAL A 237 -2.37 -5.81 -8.26
C VAL A 237 -1.36 -6.66 -9.06
N PRO A 238 -1.27 -7.98 -8.83
CA PRO A 238 -0.31 -8.82 -9.54
C PRO A 238 -0.28 -8.60 -11.04
N ASN A 239 0.92 -8.62 -11.62
CA ASN A 239 1.29 -8.33 -13.01
C ASN A 239 1.29 -6.84 -13.40
N GLN A 240 0.83 -5.93 -12.55
CA GLN A 240 1.03 -4.50 -12.78
C GLN A 240 2.38 -4.05 -12.21
N THR A 241 3.06 -3.14 -12.92
CA THR A 241 4.33 -2.56 -12.49
C THR A 241 4.27 -1.03 -12.44
N PRO A 242 5.05 -0.37 -11.56
CA PRO A 242 5.13 1.08 -11.50
C PRO A 242 5.53 1.72 -12.85
N GLU A 243 6.45 1.10 -13.57
CA GLU A 243 6.94 1.61 -14.87
C GLU A 243 5.82 1.62 -15.92
N LYS A 244 5.05 0.52 -16.02
CA LYS A 244 3.89 0.46 -16.93
C LYS A 244 2.82 1.47 -16.50
N CYS A 245 2.56 1.59 -15.21
CA CYS A 245 1.64 2.57 -14.65
C CYS A 245 2.01 4.00 -15.07
N LEU A 246 3.28 4.39 -14.88
CA LEU A 246 3.78 5.71 -15.29
C LEU A 246 3.65 5.96 -16.79
N ALA A 247 4.00 4.96 -17.61
CA ALA A 247 3.91 5.06 -19.06
C ALA A 247 2.45 5.26 -19.51
N LEU A 248 1.52 4.48 -18.96
CA LEU A 248 0.09 4.59 -19.28
C LEU A 248 -0.49 5.93 -18.81
N LEU A 249 -0.12 6.39 -17.60
CA LEU A 249 -0.55 7.67 -17.07
C LEU A 249 -0.07 8.83 -17.96
N ARG A 250 1.20 8.81 -18.38
CA ARG A 250 1.74 9.86 -19.26
C ARG A 250 1.04 9.87 -20.61
N ALA A 251 0.89 8.70 -21.25
CA ALA A 251 0.20 8.57 -22.51
C ALA A 251 -1.26 9.06 -22.44
N HIS A 252 -1.96 8.72 -21.35
CA HIS A 252 -3.33 9.16 -21.11
C HIS A 252 -3.43 10.68 -21.00
N LEU A 253 -2.59 11.30 -20.14
CA LEU A 253 -2.61 12.75 -19.97
C LEU A 253 -2.27 13.47 -21.28
N ASP A 254 -1.33 12.97 -22.06
CA ASP A 254 -1.00 13.55 -23.38
C ASP A 254 -2.19 13.44 -24.35
N GLN A 255 -2.83 12.27 -24.41
CA GLN A 255 -3.99 12.04 -25.26
C GLN A 255 -5.17 12.93 -24.88
N GLN A 256 -5.35 13.19 -23.58
CA GLN A 256 -6.42 14.05 -23.07
C GLN A 256 -6.08 15.56 -23.17
N GLY A 257 -4.93 15.91 -23.76
CA GLY A 257 -4.50 17.30 -23.95
C GLY A 257 -3.88 17.94 -22.70
N PHE A 258 -3.34 17.14 -21.77
CA PHE A 258 -2.70 17.56 -20.52
C PHE A 258 -1.20 17.28 -20.51
N SER A 259 -0.52 17.46 -21.64
CA SER A 259 0.93 17.27 -21.76
C SER A 259 1.76 18.24 -20.90
N ASP A 260 1.17 19.37 -20.51
CA ASP A 260 1.72 20.36 -19.59
C ASP A 260 1.66 19.95 -18.12
N VAL A 261 0.88 18.94 -17.77
CA VAL A 261 0.88 18.37 -16.41
C VAL A 261 2.14 17.52 -16.22
N LYS A 262 3.01 17.98 -15.34
CA LYS A 262 4.23 17.25 -14.99
C LYS A 262 3.90 16.08 -14.07
N ILE A 263 4.50 14.93 -14.35
CA ILE A 263 4.49 13.76 -13.47
C ILE A 263 5.85 13.67 -12.78
N THR A 264 5.87 13.64 -11.45
CA THR A 264 7.04 13.33 -10.66
C THR A 264 6.80 12.00 -9.95
N PHE A 265 7.62 11.01 -10.22
CA PHE A 265 7.56 9.72 -9.52
C PHE A 265 8.13 9.88 -8.11
N LEU A 266 7.39 9.44 -7.10
CA LEU A 266 7.77 9.55 -5.70
C LEU A 266 8.19 8.21 -5.08
N GLY A 267 7.89 7.11 -5.76
CA GLY A 267 8.23 5.76 -5.34
C GLY A 267 7.22 4.75 -5.83
N GLY A 268 7.59 3.49 -5.84
CA GLY A 268 6.68 2.41 -6.23
C GLY A 268 7.32 1.04 -6.18
N GLU A 269 6.48 0.07 -5.87
CA GLU A 269 6.82 -1.34 -5.79
C GLU A 269 5.82 -2.17 -6.57
N PRO A 270 6.23 -3.23 -7.26
CA PRO A 270 5.30 -4.17 -7.87
C PRO A 270 4.51 -4.93 -6.79
N ALA A 271 3.34 -5.41 -7.15
CA ALA A 271 2.60 -6.34 -6.29
C ALA A 271 3.32 -7.70 -6.24
N ALA A 272 3.28 -8.33 -5.08
CA ALA A 272 3.78 -9.69 -4.89
C ALA A 272 2.62 -10.62 -4.53
N ARG A 273 2.68 -11.86 -4.99
CA ARG A 273 1.71 -12.90 -4.65
C ARG A 273 2.35 -14.26 -4.67
N THR A 274 2.08 -15.06 -3.64
CA THR A 274 2.42 -16.46 -3.56
C THR A 274 1.21 -17.31 -3.94
N ASP A 275 1.43 -18.42 -4.62
CA ASP A 275 0.38 -19.41 -4.90
C ASP A 275 -0.14 -19.99 -3.57
N PRO A 276 -1.45 -19.87 -3.27
CA PRO A 276 -2.01 -20.41 -2.04
C PRO A 276 -1.88 -21.95 -1.91
N ASP A 277 -1.67 -22.64 -3.02
CA ASP A 277 -1.47 -24.10 -3.04
C ASP A 277 0.02 -24.51 -2.96
N ASP A 278 0.94 -23.56 -2.76
CA ASP A 278 2.36 -23.86 -2.55
C ASP A 278 2.54 -24.73 -1.29
N PRO A 279 3.33 -25.83 -1.37
CA PRO A 279 3.55 -26.73 -0.23
C PRO A 279 4.07 -26.04 1.03
N PHE A 280 4.86 -24.98 0.90
CA PHE A 280 5.36 -24.22 2.05
C PHE A 280 4.25 -23.50 2.80
N ILE A 281 3.26 -22.96 2.06
CA ILE A 281 2.08 -22.31 2.66
C ILE A 281 1.34 -23.29 3.55
N LYS A 282 1.14 -24.52 3.07
CA LYS A 282 0.50 -25.56 3.88
C LYS A 282 1.27 -25.90 5.16
N ILE A 283 2.59 -25.96 5.11
CA ILE A 283 3.43 -26.20 6.30
C ILE A 283 3.21 -25.07 7.33
N VAL A 284 3.17 -23.82 6.88
CA VAL A 284 2.95 -22.67 7.77
C VAL A 284 1.56 -22.73 8.39
N ILE A 285 0.52 -23.02 7.59
CA ILE A 285 -0.86 -23.15 8.08
C ILE A 285 -0.96 -24.27 9.11
N ASP A 286 -0.54 -25.49 8.77
CA ASP A 286 -0.62 -26.67 9.65
C ASP A 286 0.09 -26.39 11.00
N SER A 287 1.26 -25.75 10.95
CA SER A 287 2.07 -25.42 12.12
C SER A 287 1.39 -24.37 13.02
N ALA A 288 0.80 -23.34 12.41
CA ALA A 288 0.09 -22.31 13.14
C ALA A 288 -1.20 -22.84 13.78
N GLU A 289 -1.99 -23.63 13.03
CA GLU A 289 -3.22 -24.24 13.55
C GLU A 289 -2.95 -25.18 14.74
N GLU A 290 -1.84 -25.91 14.71
CA GLU A 290 -1.42 -26.76 15.83
C GLU A 290 -1.09 -25.96 17.10
N ILE A 291 -0.35 -24.83 16.94
CA ILE A 291 0.12 -24.03 18.07
C ILE A 291 -0.99 -23.16 18.66
N TYR A 292 -1.80 -22.54 17.82
CA TYR A 292 -2.87 -21.66 18.24
C TYR A 292 -4.19 -22.38 18.54
N GLU A 293 -4.26 -23.69 18.28
CA GLU A 293 -5.48 -24.53 18.47
C GLU A 293 -6.71 -23.92 17.74
N SER A 294 -6.47 -23.19 16.66
CA SER A 294 -7.50 -22.50 15.87
C SER A 294 -7.17 -22.52 14.38
N LYS A 295 -8.16 -22.41 13.52
CA LYS A 295 -7.93 -22.30 12.08
C LYS A 295 -7.27 -20.97 11.74
N MET A 296 -6.32 -21.03 10.83
CA MET A 296 -5.64 -19.88 10.28
C MET A 296 -6.52 -19.16 9.25
N GLU A 297 -6.54 -17.83 9.27
CA GLU A 297 -7.21 -16.96 8.31
C GLU A 297 -6.25 -16.25 7.35
#